data_0d9c9836687f1aa05b8e7e4daf4ee4ff
#
_entry.id   0d9c9836687f1aa05b8e7e4daf4ee4ff
#
_cell.length_a   1.000
_cell.length_b   1.000
_cell.length_c   1.000
_cell.angle_alpha   90.00
_cell.angle_beta   90.00
_cell.angle_gamma   90.00
#
_symmetry.space_group_name_H-M   'P 1'
#
loop_
_entity.id
_entity.type
_entity.pdbx_description
1 polymer ?
#
loop_
_entity_poly.entity_id
_entity_poly.type
_entity_poly.pdbx_seq_one_letter_code
_entity_poly.pdbx_strand_id
1 'polypeptide(L)'
;MTMQRPFPAATSSRLPDGVTIQPREFDWHDLESVPQYWFAGNAIISHLENAFSILIPPGERFFIRSVRHYEDRAKDPELGDLIRAFIQQEALHTRAHNQFNASLRKFGVDVDQEIAYAERFITAMGKYLPKKMQLAATVFLEHLTATGAHVLFSVPEVAETMHPAMLRFWRWHAVEELEHKSVAFDLYQEVGGGYLLRVFSAIATILLLARPFDKIARRMIKADPNQITDEMRQQAREINRKVMGPQLRMIGQYFKPGFHPWKCKDEKYLAEWYASAEGA
;
A
#
# COMPACT_ATOMS: atom_id res chain seq x y z
N MET A 1 -23.87 2.36 4.47
CA MET A 1 -23.48 2.31 5.90
C MET A 1 -22.31 3.24 6.05
N THR A 2 -22.47 4.37 6.74
CA THR A 2 -21.40 5.37 6.93
C THR A 2 -20.27 4.74 7.73
N MET A 3 -19.04 4.78 7.20
CA MET A 3 -17.85 4.39 7.97
C MET A 3 -17.79 5.28 9.21
N GLN A 4 -17.70 4.67 10.39
CA GLN A 4 -17.45 5.43 11.61
C GLN A 4 -16.08 6.10 11.50
N ARG A 5 -16.00 7.38 11.85
CA ARG A 5 -14.75 8.14 11.92
C ARG A 5 -14.30 8.22 13.39
N PRO A 6 -13.69 7.16 13.95
CA PRO A 6 -13.37 7.10 15.38
C PRO A 6 -12.21 8.04 15.78
N PHE A 7 -11.48 8.56 14.78
CA PHE A 7 -10.29 9.36 15.00
C PHE A 7 -10.44 10.76 14.40
N PRO A 8 -9.85 11.80 15.02
CA PRO A 8 -9.86 13.14 14.43
C PRO A 8 -9.05 13.16 13.13
N ALA A 9 -9.54 13.93 12.13
CA ALA A 9 -8.78 14.21 10.93
C ALA A 9 -7.61 15.14 11.25
N ALA A 10 -6.46 14.90 10.62
CA ALA A 10 -5.33 15.82 10.65
C ALA A 10 -5.33 16.68 9.39
N THR A 11 -5.18 17.98 9.57
CA THR A 11 -5.03 18.98 8.53
C THR A 11 -3.71 19.72 8.70
N SER A 12 -3.14 20.24 7.61
CA SER A 12 -1.89 20.98 7.66
C SER A 12 -1.72 21.83 6.40
N SER A 13 -0.99 22.93 6.51
CA SER A 13 -0.52 23.71 5.36
C SER A 13 0.45 22.95 4.44
N ARG A 14 0.95 21.80 4.88
CA ARG A 14 1.80 20.89 4.09
C ARG A 14 1.01 20.03 3.11
N LEU A 15 -0.29 19.90 3.30
CA LEU A 15 -1.20 19.16 2.41
C LEU A 15 -1.79 20.12 1.38
N PRO A 16 -2.15 19.62 0.19
CA PRO A 16 -2.94 20.40 -0.76
C PRO A 16 -4.30 20.83 -0.18
N ASP A 17 -4.85 21.92 -0.71
CA ASP A 17 -6.16 22.42 -0.29
C ASP A 17 -7.23 21.31 -0.40
N GLY A 18 -8.02 21.17 0.66
CA GLY A 18 -9.09 20.19 0.74
C GLY A 18 -8.64 18.75 1.06
N VAL A 19 -7.34 18.49 1.19
CA VAL A 19 -6.83 17.17 1.61
C VAL A 19 -6.70 17.12 3.13
N THR A 20 -7.14 16.01 3.69
CA THR A 20 -7.00 15.70 5.12
C THR A 20 -6.55 14.27 5.29
N ILE A 21 -5.76 13.97 6.33
CA ILE A 21 -5.47 12.59 6.72
C ILE A 21 -6.55 12.15 7.70
N GLN A 22 -7.45 11.28 7.25
CA GLN A 22 -8.58 10.82 8.05
C GLN A 22 -8.49 9.31 8.28
N PRO A 23 -8.08 8.84 9.47
CA PRO A 23 -8.12 7.41 9.79
C PRO A 23 -9.56 6.88 9.80
N ARG A 24 -9.80 5.75 9.11
CA ARG A 24 -11.12 5.10 8.99
C ARG A 24 -10.99 3.62 9.30
N GLU A 25 -11.93 3.08 10.07
CA GLU A 25 -12.05 1.64 10.23
C GLU A 25 -12.69 1.02 9.00
N PHE A 26 -12.12 -0.09 8.52
CA PHE A 26 -12.74 -0.89 7.46
C PHE A 26 -13.61 -1.99 8.07
N ASP A 27 -14.86 -2.08 7.60
CA ASP A 27 -15.80 -3.12 8.01
C ASP A 27 -15.88 -4.25 6.97
N TRP A 28 -15.46 -5.45 7.38
CA TRP A 28 -15.51 -6.67 6.59
C TRP A 28 -16.86 -7.42 6.78
N HIS A 29 -18.00 -6.76 6.56
CA HIS A 29 -19.30 -7.40 6.70
C HIS A 29 -19.59 -8.47 5.63
N ASP A 30 -18.86 -8.50 4.53
CA ASP A 30 -19.04 -9.38 3.37
C ASP A 30 -17.80 -10.19 2.98
N LEU A 31 -16.82 -10.31 3.89
CA LEU A 31 -15.56 -11.02 3.65
C LEU A 31 -15.76 -12.47 3.18
N GLU A 32 -16.80 -13.14 3.71
CA GLU A 32 -17.12 -14.52 3.34
C GLU A 32 -17.61 -14.65 1.88
N SER A 33 -18.14 -13.57 1.30
CA SER A 33 -18.60 -13.53 -0.10
C SER A 33 -17.46 -13.45 -1.11
N VAL A 34 -16.23 -13.09 -0.67
CA VAL A 34 -15.07 -12.93 -1.56
C VAL A 34 -14.68 -14.29 -2.15
N PRO A 35 -14.71 -14.45 -3.48
CA PRO A 35 -14.32 -15.68 -4.13
C PRO A 35 -12.79 -15.86 -4.15
N GLN A 36 -12.34 -17.09 -4.43
CA GLN A 36 -10.91 -17.40 -4.56
C GLN A 36 -10.20 -16.51 -5.60
N TYR A 37 -10.84 -16.31 -6.75
CA TYR A 37 -10.29 -15.49 -7.82
C TYR A 37 -11.05 -14.17 -7.93
N TRP A 38 -10.91 -13.36 -6.92
CA TRP A 38 -11.65 -12.11 -6.75
C TRP A 38 -11.24 -11.00 -7.73
N PHE A 39 -10.10 -11.13 -8.39
CA PHE A 39 -9.64 -10.18 -9.39
C PHE A 39 -9.78 -10.81 -10.79
N ALA A 40 -10.68 -10.27 -11.59
CA ALA A 40 -10.96 -10.69 -12.98
C ALA A 40 -11.34 -12.19 -13.14
N GLY A 41 -11.74 -12.88 -12.08
CA GLY A 41 -11.90 -14.35 -12.12
C GLY A 41 -10.60 -15.10 -12.42
N ASN A 42 -9.44 -14.47 -12.22
CA ASN A 42 -8.14 -14.94 -12.66
C ASN A 42 -7.25 -15.35 -11.48
N ALA A 43 -6.83 -16.61 -11.48
CA ALA A 43 -5.99 -17.16 -10.41
C ALA A 43 -4.63 -16.43 -10.29
N ILE A 44 -3.97 -16.12 -11.42
CA ILE A 44 -2.64 -15.49 -11.40
C ILE A 44 -2.72 -14.12 -10.76
N ILE A 45 -3.65 -13.27 -11.20
CA ILE A 45 -3.75 -11.89 -10.71
C ILE A 45 -4.19 -11.89 -9.25
N SER A 46 -5.19 -12.69 -8.90
CA SER A 46 -5.66 -12.80 -7.51
C SER A 46 -4.54 -13.25 -6.57
N HIS A 47 -3.71 -14.21 -6.98
CA HIS A 47 -2.56 -14.63 -6.15
C HIS A 47 -1.42 -13.62 -6.09
N LEU A 48 -1.20 -12.83 -7.13
CA LEU A 48 -0.25 -11.70 -7.09
C LEU A 48 -0.70 -10.66 -6.06
N GLU A 49 -1.96 -10.26 -6.08
CA GLU A 49 -2.52 -9.30 -5.14
C GLU A 49 -2.63 -9.88 -3.71
N ASN A 50 -2.93 -11.17 -3.56
CA ASN A 50 -2.88 -11.83 -2.27
C ASN A 50 -1.46 -11.85 -1.70
N ALA A 51 -0.44 -12.10 -2.52
CA ALA A 51 0.97 -12.05 -2.11
C ALA A 51 1.38 -10.62 -1.70
N PHE A 52 0.88 -9.61 -2.40
CA PHE A 52 1.06 -8.21 -2.02
C PHE A 52 0.39 -7.93 -0.67
N SER A 53 -0.88 -8.32 -0.50
CA SER A 53 -1.60 -8.17 0.76
C SER A 53 -0.91 -8.87 1.96
N ILE A 54 -0.25 -10.01 1.76
CA ILE A 54 0.53 -10.71 2.82
C ILE A 54 1.75 -9.88 3.25
N LEU A 55 2.35 -9.11 2.35
CA LEU A 55 3.50 -8.25 2.67
C LEU A 55 3.10 -6.95 3.37
N ILE A 56 1.85 -6.49 3.22
CA ILE A 56 1.37 -5.23 3.77
C ILE A 56 1.50 -5.18 5.30
N PRO A 57 0.92 -6.07 6.12
CA PRO A 57 0.97 -5.94 7.58
C PRO A 57 2.37 -5.86 8.19
N PRO A 58 3.36 -6.71 7.82
CA PRO A 58 4.71 -6.53 8.31
C PRO A 58 5.39 -5.27 7.77
N GLY A 59 5.07 -4.84 6.53
CA GLY A 59 5.55 -3.61 5.90
C GLY A 59 5.08 -2.38 6.65
N GLU A 60 3.79 -2.25 6.89
CA GLU A 60 3.20 -1.11 7.61
C GLU A 60 3.72 -1.01 9.05
N ARG A 61 3.89 -2.14 9.75
CA ARG A 61 4.56 -2.13 11.05
C ARG A 61 6.02 -1.67 10.96
N PHE A 62 6.69 -1.93 9.84
CA PHE A 62 8.03 -1.39 9.59
C PHE A 62 7.95 0.13 9.34
N PHE A 63 6.96 0.63 8.60
CA PHE A 63 6.72 2.07 8.38
C PHE A 63 6.51 2.79 9.71
N ILE A 64 5.55 2.33 10.51
CA ILE A 64 5.27 2.87 11.85
C ILE A 64 6.55 2.94 12.69
N ARG A 65 7.35 1.86 12.76
CA ARG A 65 8.58 1.86 13.56
C ARG A 65 9.63 2.82 13.03
N SER A 66 9.76 2.94 11.72
CA SER A 66 10.75 3.82 11.10
C SER A 66 10.40 5.30 11.30
N VAL A 67 9.12 5.67 11.21
CA VAL A 67 8.60 7.01 11.43
C VAL A 67 8.70 7.37 12.92
N ARG A 68 8.20 6.51 13.82
CA ARG A 68 8.28 6.73 15.29
C ARG A 68 9.71 6.94 15.80
N HIS A 69 10.71 6.34 15.16
CA HIS A 69 12.10 6.54 15.56
C HIS A 69 12.56 7.99 15.41
N TYR A 70 11.88 8.76 14.57
CA TYR A 70 12.22 10.16 14.29
C TYR A 70 11.11 11.14 14.67
N GLU A 71 9.99 10.69 15.19
CA GLU A 71 8.82 11.51 15.54
C GLU A 71 9.19 12.69 16.44
N ASP A 72 9.95 12.44 17.50
CA ASP A 72 10.42 13.49 18.44
C ASP A 72 11.38 14.52 17.81
N ARG A 73 11.83 14.27 16.59
CA ARG A 73 12.70 15.19 15.85
C ARG A 73 11.94 16.05 14.85
N ALA A 74 10.66 15.80 14.65
CA ALA A 74 9.79 16.71 13.91
C ALA A 74 9.64 18.01 14.71
N LYS A 75 10.18 19.11 14.16
CA LYS A 75 10.15 20.42 14.81
C LYS A 75 8.84 21.15 14.56
N ASP A 76 8.22 20.84 13.45
CA ASP A 76 6.93 21.40 13.03
C ASP A 76 5.80 20.65 13.71
N PRO A 77 4.98 21.31 14.57
CA PRO A 77 3.84 20.69 15.21
C PRO A 77 2.82 20.11 14.21
N GLU A 78 2.60 20.77 13.06
CA GLU A 78 1.69 20.26 12.02
C GLU A 78 2.17 18.92 11.48
N LEU A 79 3.47 18.76 11.24
CA LEU A 79 4.03 17.47 10.82
C LEU A 79 3.85 16.41 11.92
N GLY A 80 3.96 16.78 13.18
CA GLY A 80 3.68 15.88 14.31
C GLY A 80 2.25 15.36 14.32
N ASP A 81 1.26 16.21 14.00
CA ASP A 81 -0.16 15.82 13.87
C ASP A 81 -0.36 14.86 12.68
N LEU A 82 0.25 15.16 11.53
CA LEU A 82 0.19 14.28 10.36
C LEU A 82 0.83 12.92 10.63
N ILE A 83 1.96 12.87 11.35
CA ILE A 83 2.62 11.61 11.73
C ILE A 83 1.70 10.77 12.62
N ARG A 84 0.99 11.36 13.57
CA ARG A 84 0.05 10.63 14.42
C ARG A 84 -1.11 10.03 13.62
N ALA A 85 -1.68 10.81 12.69
CA ALA A 85 -2.76 10.34 11.83
C ALA A 85 -2.27 9.22 10.88
N PHE A 86 -1.09 9.37 10.27
CA PHE A 86 -0.41 8.34 9.48
C PHE A 86 -0.28 7.03 10.25
N ILE A 87 0.28 7.07 11.47
CA ILE A 87 0.46 5.87 12.29
C ILE A 87 -0.88 5.18 12.58
N GLN A 88 -1.95 5.94 12.73
CA GLN A 88 -3.30 5.39 12.94
C GLN A 88 -3.83 4.71 11.68
N GLN A 89 -3.70 5.34 10.49
CA GLN A 89 -4.10 4.74 9.22
C GLN A 89 -3.35 3.42 8.98
N GLU A 90 -2.03 3.42 9.13
CA GLU A 90 -1.19 2.23 8.97
C GLU A 90 -1.57 1.08 9.93
N ALA A 91 -1.94 1.42 11.17
CA ALA A 91 -2.40 0.42 12.12
C ALA A 91 -3.77 -0.19 11.75
N LEU A 92 -4.66 0.61 11.16
CA LEU A 92 -5.96 0.16 10.66
C LEU A 92 -5.82 -0.69 9.40
N HIS A 93 -4.94 -0.30 8.47
CA HIS A 93 -4.56 -1.09 7.29
C HIS A 93 -4.03 -2.47 7.70
N THR A 94 -3.04 -2.50 8.61
CA THR A 94 -2.48 -3.74 9.18
C THR A 94 -3.58 -4.67 9.69
N ARG A 95 -4.58 -4.14 10.43
CA ARG A 95 -5.69 -4.94 10.97
C ARG A 95 -6.58 -5.51 9.86
N ALA A 96 -6.98 -4.68 8.91
CA ALA A 96 -7.88 -5.08 7.84
C ALA A 96 -7.22 -6.10 6.89
N HIS A 97 -5.96 -5.90 6.53
CA HIS A 97 -5.19 -6.88 5.74
C HIS A 97 -4.98 -8.20 6.48
N ASN A 98 -4.76 -8.19 7.79
CA ASN A 98 -4.67 -9.43 8.57
C ASN A 98 -5.98 -10.22 8.53
N GLN A 99 -7.15 -9.55 8.59
CA GLN A 99 -8.46 -10.21 8.46
C GLN A 99 -8.62 -10.82 7.07
N PHE A 100 -8.33 -10.06 6.01
CA PHE A 100 -8.38 -10.56 4.65
C PHE A 100 -7.42 -11.75 4.44
N ASN A 101 -6.16 -11.61 4.83
CA ASN A 101 -5.15 -12.66 4.69
C ASN A 101 -5.58 -13.94 5.41
N ALA A 102 -6.16 -13.81 6.62
CA ALA A 102 -6.68 -14.96 7.35
C ALA A 102 -7.80 -15.69 6.60
N SER A 103 -8.66 -14.96 5.87
CA SER A 103 -9.75 -15.55 5.10
C SER A 103 -9.27 -16.43 3.93
N LEU A 104 -8.07 -16.20 3.43
CA LEU A 104 -7.51 -16.99 2.32
C LEU A 104 -7.30 -18.48 2.68
N ARG A 105 -7.26 -18.82 3.99
CA ARG A 105 -7.19 -20.21 4.45
C ARG A 105 -8.34 -21.08 3.93
N LYS A 106 -9.53 -20.49 3.73
CA LYS A 106 -10.70 -21.22 3.21
C LYS A 106 -10.48 -21.80 1.80
N PHE A 107 -9.48 -21.30 1.09
CA PHE A 107 -9.12 -21.77 -0.26
C PHE A 107 -7.94 -22.77 -0.27
N GLY A 108 -7.52 -23.28 0.89
CA GLY A 108 -6.44 -24.26 1.00
C GLY A 108 -5.04 -23.67 0.85
N VAL A 109 -4.89 -22.35 0.91
CA VAL A 109 -3.59 -21.68 0.89
C VAL A 109 -2.94 -21.77 2.27
N ASP A 110 -1.67 -22.18 2.35
CA ASP A 110 -0.87 -22.13 3.58
C ASP A 110 -0.44 -20.68 3.87
N VAL A 111 -1.43 -19.86 4.25
CA VAL A 111 -1.24 -18.43 4.53
C VAL A 111 -0.29 -18.22 5.71
N ASP A 112 -0.31 -19.11 6.71
CA ASP A 112 0.51 -18.97 7.91
C ASP A 112 2.00 -19.12 7.59
N GLN A 113 2.35 -20.01 6.67
CA GLN A 113 3.72 -20.14 6.16
C GLN A 113 4.17 -18.85 5.46
N GLU A 114 3.32 -18.27 4.61
CA GLU A 114 3.67 -17.09 3.85
C GLU A 114 3.74 -15.83 4.73
N ILE A 115 2.81 -15.67 5.68
CA ILE A 115 2.86 -14.60 6.69
C ILE A 115 4.15 -14.72 7.51
N ALA A 116 4.46 -15.91 8.04
CA ALA A 116 5.68 -16.12 8.83
C ALA A 116 6.96 -15.84 8.02
N TYR A 117 6.94 -16.13 6.72
CA TYR A 117 8.05 -15.79 5.82
C TYR A 117 8.21 -14.27 5.63
N ALA A 118 7.11 -13.56 5.33
CA ALA A 118 7.09 -12.11 5.19
C ALA A 118 7.56 -11.42 6.48
N GLU A 119 7.04 -11.83 7.63
CA GLU A 119 7.42 -11.33 8.96
C GLU A 119 8.92 -11.46 9.23
N ARG A 120 9.49 -12.64 9.00
CA ARG A 120 10.93 -12.87 9.22
C ARG A 120 11.77 -11.96 8.34
N PHE A 121 11.36 -11.78 7.08
CA PHE A 121 12.09 -10.98 6.12
C PHE A 121 12.07 -9.49 6.49
N ILE A 122 10.89 -8.92 6.74
CA ILE A 122 10.73 -7.50 7.09
C ILE A 122 11.34 -7.20 8.48
N THR A 123 11.23 -8.13 9.43
CA THR A 123 11.90 -7.99 10.73
C THR A 123 13.43 -7.94 10.57
N ALA A 124 14.00 -8.76 9.69
CA ALA A 124 15.43 -8.70 9.38
C ALA A 124 15.84 -7.34 8.78
N MET A 125 15.05 -6.79 7.86
CA MET A 125 15.28 -5.42 7.35
C MET A 125 15.31 -4.40 8.49
N GLY A 126 14.34 -4.43 9.40
CA GLY A 126 14.28 -3.54 10.56
C GLY A 126 15.44 -3.71 11.55
N LYS A 127 16.05 -4.91 11.62
CA LYS A 127 17.18 -5.21 12.48
C LYS A 127 18.51 -4.76 11.88
N TYR A 128 18.73 -4.96 10.60
CA TYR A 128 20.04 -4.81 9.98
C TYR A 128 20.24 -3.50 9.21
N LEU A 129 19.17 -2.86 8.74
CA LEU A 129 19.29 -1.57 8.06
C LEU A 129 19.51 -0.43 9.06
N PRO A 130 20.39 0.55 8.76
CA PRO A 130 20.52 1.78 9.55
C PRO A 130 19.19 2.53 9.64
N LYS A 131 18.89 3.18 10.77
CA LYS A 131 17.60 3.84 11.01
C LYS A 131 17.19 4.84 9.93
N LYS A 132 18.13 5.65 9.45
CA LYS A 132 17.87 6.62 8.38
C LYS A 132 17.57 5.94 7.04
N MET A 133 18.17 4.79 6.80
CA MET A 133 17.88 3.96 5.63
C MET A 133 16.51 3.27 5.75
N GLN A 134 16.10 2.88 6.97
CA GLN A 134 14.74 2.38 7.22
C GLN A 134 13.69 3.43 6.87
N LEU A 135 13.86 4.69 7.34
CA LEU A 135 12.94 5.77 6.99
C LEU A 135 12.97 6.06 5.47
N ALA A 136 14.14 6.06 4.83
CA ALA A 136 14.24 6.25 3.38
C ALA A 136 13.58 5.10 2.58
N ALA A 137 13.62 3.87 3.10
CA ALA A 137 12.91 2.73 2.52
C ALA A 137 11.39 2.89 2.67
N THR A 138 10.91 3.36 3.84
CA THR A 138 9.50 3.71 4.05
C THR A 138 9.06 4.78 3.05
N VAL A 139 9.81 5.86 2.86
CA VAL A 139 9.50 6.91 1.86
C VAL A 139 9.33 6.33 0.44
N PHE A 140 10.12 5.34 0.08
CA PHE A 140 9.97 4.70 -1.24
C PHE A 140 8.75 3.79 -1.30
N LEU A 141 8.49 3.03 -0.26
CA LEU A 141 7.34 2.10 -0.20
C LEU A 141 6.02 2.85 -0.16
N GLU A 142 5.93 3.95 0.58
CA GLU A 142 4.81 4.89 0.54
C GLU A 142 4.55 5.43 -0.87
N HIS A 143 5.61 5.78 -1.59
CA HIS A 143 5.45 6.18 -2.99
C HIS A 143 4.96 5.01 -3.86
N LEU A 144 5.42 3.80 -3.61
CA LEU A 144 5.00 2.61 -4.35
C LEU A 144 3.53 2.30 -4.12
N THR A 145 3.04 2.34 -2.88
CA THR A 145 1.62 2.12 -2.54
C THR A 145 0.75 3.23 -3.12
N ALA A 146 1.16 4.51 -3.01
CA ALA A 146 0.48 5.63 -3.66
C ALA A 146 0.41 5.50 -5.19
N THR A 147 1.45 4.91 -5.86
CA THR A 147 1.35 4.65 -7.31
C THR A 147 0.34 3.56 -7.64
N GLY A 148 0.20 2.53 -6.79
CA GLY A 148 -0.86 1.53 -6.88
C GLY A 148 -2.24 2.15 -6.72
N ALA A 149 -2.41 3.00 -5.73
CA ALA A 149 -3.63 3.77 -5.49
C ALA A 149 -4.01 4.63 -6.71
N HIS A 150 -3.05 5.37 -7.26
CA HIS A 150 -3.25 6.13 -8.50
C HIS A 150 -3.75 5.25 -9.65
N VAL A 151 -3.16 4.07 -9.85
CA VAL A 151 -3.58 3.14 -10.92
C VAL A 151 -5.00 2.66 -10.68
N LEU A 152 -5.38 2.31 -9.44
CA LEU A 152 -6.73 1.87 -9.10
C LEU A 152 -7.79 2.92 -9.44
N PHE A 153 -7.49 4.21 -9.24
CA PHE A 153 -8.42 5.30 -9.55
C PHE A 153 -8.34 5.77 -11.02
N SER A 154 -7.20 5.61 -11.70
CA SER A 154 -6.99 6.13 -13.06
C SER A 154 -7.21 5.13 -14.18
N VAL A 155 -7.30 3.83 -13.88
CA VAL A 155 -7.48 2.75 -14.85
C VAL A 155 -8.80 2.02 -14.55
N PRO A 156 -9.93 2.45 -15.16
CA PRO A 156 -11.27 1.92 -14.85
C PRO A 156 -11.34 0.40 -14.96
N GLU A 157 -10.66 -0.19 -15.92
CA GLU A 157 -10.67 -1.64 -16.15
C GLU A 157 -10.11 -2.45 -14.97
N VAL A 158 -9.27 -1.85 -14.12
CA VAL A 158 -8.79 -2.48 -12.89
C VAL A 158 -9.94 -2.58 -11.89
N ALA A 159 -10.63 -1.47 -11.66
CA ALA A 159 -11.77 -1.42 -10.74
C ALA A 159 -12.94 -2.31 -11.18
N GLU A 160 -13.30 -2.27 -12.48
CA GLU A 160 -14.41 -3.02 -13.07
C GLU A 160 -14.23 -4.55 -13.01
N THR A 161 -13.00 -5.02 -12.90
CA THR A 161 -12.70 -6.46 -12.87
C THR A 161 -12.56 -7.04 -11.47
N MET A 162 -12.58 -6.20 -10.43
CA MET A 162 -12.52 -6.65 -9.04
C MET A 162 -13.90 -7.08 -8.51
N HIS A 163 -13.90 -8.07 -7.62
CA HIS A 163 -15.10 -8.37 -6.82
C HIS A 163 -15.50 -7.15 -5.97
N PRO A 164 -16.79 -6.79 -5.84
CA PRO A 164 -17.22 -5.54 -5.19
C PRO A 164 -16.68 -5.35 -3.77
N ALA A 165 -16.64 -6.41 -2.94
CA ALA A 165 -16.09 -6.34 -1.60
C ALA A 165 -14.58 -5.98 -1.61
N MET A 166 -13.82 -6.55 -2.56
CA MET A 166 -12.41 -6.28 -2.71
C MET A 166 -12.15 -4.89 -3.31
N LEU A 167 -12.99 -4.44 -4.25
CA LEU A 167 -12.90 -3.09 -4.77
C LEU A 167 -13.12 -2.05 -3.67
N ARG A 168 -14.12 -2.25 -2.80
CA ARG A 168 -14.37 -1.38 -1.64
C ARG A 168 -13.16 -1.37 -0.70
N PHE A 169 -12.58 -2.53 -0.40
CA PHE A 169 -11.39 -2.66 0.46
C PHE A 169 -10.18 -1.92 -0.12
N TRP A 170 -9.86 -2.19 -1.38
CA TRP A 170 -8.70 -1.57 -2.02
C TRP A 170 -8.90 -0.06 -2.25
N ARG A 171 -10.13 0.42 -2.49
CA ARG A 171 -10.40 1.85 -2.59
C ARG A 171 -10.25 2.57 -1.25
N TRP A 172 -10.75 1.96 -0.16
CA TRP A 172 -10.55 2.48 1.19
C TRP A 172 -9.06 2.60 1.52
N HIS A 173 -8.29 1.55 1.30
CA HIS A 173 -6.84 1.57 1.51
C HIS A 173 -6.18 2.62 0.60
N ALA A 174 -6.48 2.63 -0.68
CA ALA A 174 -5.89 3.52 -1.67
C ALA A 174 -6.12 5.00 -1.39
N VAL A 175 -7.30 5.39 -0.89
CA VAL A 175 -7.54 6.79 -0.54
C VAL A 175 -6.67 7.23 0.64
N GLU A 176 -6.50 6.39 1.65
CA GLU A 176 -5.65 6.69 2.80
C GLU A 176 -4.16 6.73 2.39
N GLU A 177 -3.71 5.88 1.45
CA GLU A 177 -2.38 5.96 0.84
C GLU A 177 -2.13 7.30 0.11
N LEU A 178 -3.15 7.83 -0.58
CA LEU A 178 -3.04 9.13 -1.23
C LEU A 178 -3.07 10.30 -0.22
N GLU A 179 -3.84 10.18 0.86
CA GLU A 179 -3.92 11.20 1.91
C GLU A 179 -2.57 11.41 2.60
N HIS A 180 -1.88 10.32 2.95
CA HIS A 180 -0.67 10.38 3.77
C HIS A 180 0.67 10.25 3.00
N LYS A 181 0.64 10.12 1.67
CA LYS A 181 1.81 9.82 0.82
C LYS A 181 3.05 10.71 1.03
N SER A 182 2.91 11.91 1.61
CA SER A 182 4.03 12.82 1.85
C SER A 182 4.60 12.75 3.26
N VAL A 183 3.90 12.16 4.24
CA VAL A 183 4.27 12.24 5.67
C VAL A 183 5.68 11.70 5.94
N ALA A 184 5.96 10.49 5.49
CA ALA A 184 7.28 9.89 5.65
C ALA A 184 8.37 10.65 4.89
N PHE A 185 8.04 11.22 3.72
CA PHE A 185 8.96 12.03 2.92
C PHE A 185 9.30 13.35 3.63
N ASP A 186 8.30 14.05 4.15
CA ASP A 186 8.49 15.32 4.84
C ASP A 186 9.31 15.13 6.11
N LEU A 187 9.02 14.08 6.89
CA LEU A 187 9.85 13.73 8.05
C LEU A 187 11.29 13.39 7.64
N TYR A 188 11.47 12.62 6.55
CA TYR A 188 12.81 12.30 6.04
C TYR A 188 13.61 13.55 5.68
N GLN A 189 12.98 14.53 5.05
CA GLN A 189 13.60 15.82 4.72
C GLN A 189 13.95 16.60 6.00
N GLU A 190 13.03 16.69 6.95
CA GLU A 190 13.22 17.44 8.18
C GLU A 190 14.38 16.89 9.05
N VAL A 191 14.56 15.58 9.06
CA VAL A 191 15.72 14.97 9.76
C VAL A 191 17.01 14.94 8.91
N GLY A 192 17.09 15.75 7.87
CA GLY A 192 18.27 15.91 7.01
C GLY A 192 18.49 14.71 6.07
N GLY A 193 17.41 14.16 5.52
CA GLY A 193 17.46 13.14 4.48
C GLY A 193 17.92 13.70 3.14
N GLY A 194 18.96 13.10 2.54
CA GLY A 194 19.55 13.55 1.28
C GLY A 194 19.09 12.73 0.07
N TYR A 195 19.19 13.36 -1.11
CA TYR A 195 18.81 12.75 -2.38
C TYR A 195 19.50 11.40 -2.65
N LEU A 196 20.81 11.31 -2.47
CA LEU A 196 21.58 10.09 -2.76
C LEU A 196 21.15 8.92 -1.88
N LEU A 197 20.93 9.14 -0.57
CA LEU A 197 20.45 8.11 0.33
C LEU A 197 19.03 7.68 -0.04
N ARG A 198 18.17 8.62 -0.43
CA ARG A 198 16.79 8.33 -0.89
C ARG A 198 16.79 7.39 -2.10
N VAL A 199 17.58 7.74 -3.13
CA VAL A 199 17.68 6.93 -4.36
C VAL A 199 18.31 5.56 -4.09
N PHE A 200 19.44 5.54 -3.36
CA PHE A 200 20.09 4.28 -2.99
C PHE A 200 19.17 3.35 -2.20
N SER A 201 18.46 3.89 -1.22
CA SER A 201 17.50 3.11 -0.42
C SER A 201 16.35 2.58 -1.25
N ALA A 202 15.83 3.35 -2.22
CA ALA A 202 14.80 2.88 -3.15
C ALA A 202 15.27 1.69 -3.98
N ILE A 203 16.45 1.79 -4.60
CA ILE A 203 17.02 0.69 -5.39
C ILE A 203 17.25 -0.55 -4.51
N ALA A 204 17.83 -0.37 -3.34
CA ALA A 204 18.05 -1.47 -2.39
C ALA A 204 16.72 -2.12 -1.97
N THR A 205 15.67 -1.32 -1.71
CA THR A 205 14.34 -1.81 -1.33
C THR A 205 13.71 -2.63 -2.46
N ILE A 206 13.78 -2.15 -3.71
CA ILE A 206 13.28 -2.90 -4.87
C ILE A 206 13.97 -4.28 -4.95
N LEU A 207 15.30 -4.31 -4.87
CA LEU A 207 16.06 -5.56 -4.97
C LEU A 207 15.80 -6.51 -3.81
N LEU A 208 15.60 -5.97 -2.60
CA LEU A 208 15.30 -6.76 -1.41
C LEU A 208 13.88 -7.35 -1.46
N LEU A 209 12.87 -6.56 -1.85
CA LEU A 209 11.47 -6.99 -1.79
C LEU A 209 11.00 -7.80 -3.01
N ALA A 210 11.68 -7.68 -4.15
CA ALA A 210 11.31 -8.44 -5.35
C ALA A 210 11.32 -9.96 -5.11
N ARG A 211 12.31 -10.48 -4.37
CA ARG A 211 12.42 -11.92 -4.08
C ARG A 211 11.32 -12.44 -3.16
N PRO A 212 11.04 -11.85 -1.98
CA PRO A 212 9.95 -12.33 -1.13
C PRO A 212 8.59 -12.25 -1.83
N PHE A 213 8.31 -11.17 -2.54
CA PHE A 213 7.08 -11.04 -3.32
C PHE A 213 6.93 -12.16 -4.35
N ASP A 214 7.92 -12.34 -5.23
CA ASP A 214 7.91 -13.38 -6.27
C ASP A 214 7.79 -14.78 -5.66
N LYS A 215 8.49 -15.04 -4.55
CA LYS A 215 8.46 -16.33 -3.88
C LYS A 215 7.10 -16.67 -3.29
N ILE A 216 6.45 -15.72 -2.61
CA ILE A 216 5.10 -15.89 -2.06
C ILE A 216 4.12 -16.12 -3.21
N ALA A 217 4.12 -15.25 -4.23
CA ALA A 217 3.22 -15.34 -5.36
C ALA A 217 3.34 -16.70 -6.09
N ARG A 218 4.57 -17.14 -6.39
CA ARG A 218 4.81 -18.45 -7.04
C ARG A 218 4.35 -19.63 -6.20
N ARG A 219 4.52 -19.58 -4.88
CA ARG A 219 4.05 -20.65 -3.99
C ARG A 219 2.53 -20.71 -4.00
N MET A 220 1.85 -19.57 -3.89
CA MET A 220 0.39 -19.50 -3.94
C MET A 220 -0.15 -20.02 -5.28
N ILE A 221 0.43 -19.57 -6.41
CA ILE A 221 0.05 -20.05 -7.75
C ILE A 221 0.31 -21.57 -7.90
N LYS A 222 1.44 -22.07 -7.38
CA LYS A 222 1.78 -23.50 -7.46
C LYS A 222 0.90 -24.38 -6.57
N ALA A 223 0.46 -23.85 -5.43
CA ALA A 223 -0.40 -24.55 -4.48
C ALA A 223 -1.89 -24.51 -4.89
N ASP A 224 -2.25 -23.73 -5.89
CA ASP A 224 -3.62 -23.66 -6.37
C ASP A 224 -4.05 -25.02 -6.93
N PRO A 225 -5.19 -25.59 -6.45
CA PRO A 225 -5.67 -26.88 -6.92
C PRO A 225 -6.17 -26.83 -8.36
N ASN A 226 -6.49 -25.64 -8.88
CA ASN A 226 -7.01 -25.48 -10.22
C ASN A 226 -5.88 -25.26 -11.24
N GLN A 227 -6.07 -25.80 -12.43
CA GLN A 227 -5.08 -25.66 -13.50
C GLN A 227 -5.07 -24.22 -14.04
N ILE A 228 -3.90 -23.61 -14.10
CA ILE A 228 -3.69 -22.30 -14.75
C ILE A 228 -3.76 -22.47 -16.26
N THR A 229 -4.78 -21.89 -16.88
CA THR A 229 -5.00 -21.98 -18.32
C THR A 229 -4.19 -20.93 -19.11
N ASP A 230 -4.09 -21.11 -20.42
CA ASP A 230 -3.42 -20.13 -21.28
C ASP A 230 -4.22 -18.85 -21.41
N GLU A 231 -5.56 -18.94 -21.35
CA GLU A 231 -6.45 -17.78 -21.29
C GLU A 231 -6.20 -16.92 -20.04
N MET A 232 -6.05 -17.55 -18.86
CA MET A 232 -5.68 -16.84 -17.63
C MET A 232 -4.32 -16.15 -17.77
N ARG A 233 -3.34 -16.78 -18.40
CA ARG A 233 -2.02 -16.19 -18.66
C ARG A 233 -2.10 -14.99 -19.60
N GLN A 234 -2.91 -15.10 -20.65
CA GLN A 234 -3.12 -14.01 -21.59
C GLN A 234 -3.82 -12.83 -20.93
N GLN A 235 -4.93 -13.08 -20.22
CA GLN A 235 -5.67 -12.05 -19.49
C GLN A 235 -4.77 -11.33 -18.46
N ALA A 236 -3.96 -12.09 -17.71
CA ALA A 236 -3.02 -11.51 -16.75
C ALA A 236 -1.99 -10.58 -17.43
N ARG A 237 -1.47 -10.98 -18.61
CA ARG A 237 -0.55 -10.11 -19.37
C ARG A 237 -1.23 -8.84 -19.87
N GLU A 238 -2.48 -8.92 -20.29
CA GLU A 238 -3.25 -7.76 -20.79
C GLU A 238 -3.51 -6.75 -19.67
N ILE A 239 -3.99 -7.22 -18.50
CA ILE A 239 -4.20 -6.36 -17.32
C ILE A 239 -2.86 -5.76 -16.87
N ASN A 240 -1.82 -6.57 -16.74
CA ASN A 240 -0.51 -6.09 -16.32
C ASN A 240 0.04 -5.00 -17.26
N ARG A 241 -0.16 -5.11 -18.57
CA ARG A 241 0.27 -4.08 -19.53
C ARG A 241 -0.45 -2.75 -19.31
N LYS A 242 -1.74 -2.76 -18.94
CA LYS A 242 -2.50 -1.54 -18.63
C LYS A 242 -2.04 -0.87 -17.33
N VAL A 243 -1.69 -1.68 -16.34
CA VAL A 243 -1.23 -1.24 -15.01
C VAL A 243 0.22 -0.75 -15.03
N MET A 244 1.13 -1.54 -15.59
CA MET A 244 2.57 -1.32 -15.47
C MET A 244 3.06 -0.03 -16.12
N GLY A 245 2.47 0.37 -17.24
CA GLY A 245 2.87 1.60 -17.95
C GLY A 245 2.70 2.86 -17.09
N PRO A 246 1.50 3.16 -16.61
CA PRO A 246 1.26 4.26 -15.68
C PRO A 246 2.08 4.15 -14.40
N GLN A 247 2.11 2.99 -13.77
CA GLN A 247 2.81 2.77 -12.51
C GLN A 247 4.32 3.02 -12.62
N LEU A 248 5.00 2.46 -13.62
CA LEU A 248 6.44 2.68 -13.83
C LEU A 248 6.77 4.13 -14.13
N ARG A 249 5.89 4.84 -14.85
CA ARG A 249 6.07 6.29 -15.11
C ARG A 249 6.06 7.08 -13.81
N MET A 250 5.17 6.75 -12.88
CA MET A 250 5.10 7.41 -11.58
C MET A 250 6.27 7.02 -10.68
N ILE A 251 6.61 5.73 -10.60
CA ILE A 251 7.80 5.27 -9.87
C ILE A 251 9.06 5.99 -10.39
N GLY A 252 9.18 6.19 -11.70
CA GLY A 252 10.29 6.93 -12.30
C GLY A 252 10.40 8.38 -11.83
N GLN A 253 9.32 9.01 -11.42
CA GLN A 253 9.35 10.37 -10.86
C GLN A 253 10.08 10.45 -9.53
N TYR A 254 10.01 9.39 -8.71
CA TYR A 254 10.71 9.31 -7.44
C TYR A 254 12.22 9.55 -7.56
N PHE A 255 12.82 9.14 -8.65
CA PHE A 255 14.27 9.25 -8.90
C PHE A 255 14.72 10.63 -9.37
N LYS A 256 13.81 11.56 -9.61
CA LYS A 256 14.16 12.92 -10.03
C LYS A 256 14.69 13.74 -8.86
N PRO A 257 15.74 14.59 -9.07
CA PRO A 257 16.05 15.66 -8.13
C PRO A 257 14.83 16.56 -7.90
N GLY A 258 14.60 16.99 -6.66
CA GLY A 258 13.46 17.83 -6.32
C GLY A 258 12.09 17.12 -6.38
N PHE A 259 12.08 15.77 -6.38
CA PHE A 259 10.84 15.02 -6.21
C PHE A 259 10.16 15.39 -4.88
N HIS A 260 8.84 15.45 -4.94
CA HIS A 260 7.94 15.49 -3.78
C HIS A 260 6.68 14.70 -4.13
N PRO A 261 6.10 13.91 -3.22
CA PRO A 261 4.93 13.06 -3.51
C PRO A 261 3.74 13.82 -4.10
N TRP A 262 3.46 15.04 -3.65
CA TRP A 262 2.38 15.88 -4.20
C TRP A 262 2.62 16.43 -5.61
N LYS A 263 3.79 16.18 -6.22
CA LYS A 263 3.98 16.41 -7.67
C LYS A 263 3.27 15.36 -8.53
N CYS A 264 2.91 14.22 -7.95
CA CYS A 264 1.94 13.29 -8.51
C CYS A 264 0.54 13.80 -8.15
N LYS A 265 -0.15 14.41 -9.12
CA LYS A 265 -1.41 15.12 -8.90
C LYS A 265 -2.58 14.14 -8.76
N ASP A 266 -2.88 13.77 -7.51
CA ASP A 266 -3.93 12.80 -7.17
C ASP A 266 -5.11 13.46 -6.44
N GLU A 267 -5.07 14.78 -6.22
CA GLU A 267 -6.06 15.54 -5.45
C GLU A 267 -7.48 15.37 -6.02
N LYS A 268 -7.61 15.21 -7.33
CA LYS A 268 -8.89 14.96 -7.99
C LYS A 268 -9.55 13.64 -7.52
N TYR A 269 -8.76 12.59 -7.32
CA TYR A 269 -9.28 11.29 -6.86
C TYR A 269 -9.74 11.36 -5.41
N LEU A 270 -9.02 12.12 -4.57
CA LEU A 270 -9.42 12.39 -3.20
C LEU A 270 -10.72 13.21 -3.17
N ALA A 271 -10.83 14.26 -4.00
CA ALA A 271 -12.05 15.08 -4.09
C ALA A 271 -13.26 14.25 -4.55
N GLU A 272 -13.09 13.39 -5.56
CA GLU A 272 -14.12 12.46 -6.03
C GLU A 272 -14.54 11.46 -4.93
N TRP A 273 -13.58 10.92 -4.20
CA TRP A 273 -13.86 10.03 -3.06
C TRP A 273 -14.63 10.74 -1.96
N TYR A 274 -14.20 11.92 -1.52
CA TYR A 274 -14.87 12.67 -0.45
C TYR A 274 -16.30 13.08 -0.82
N ALA A 275 -16.57 13.28 -2.11
CA ALA A 275 -17.92 13.56 -2.61
C ALA A 275 -18.80 12.31 -2.78
N SER A 276 -18.22 11.12 -2.70
CA SER A 276 -18.94 9.86 -2.87
C SER A 276 -19.61 9.37 -1.59
N ALA A 277 -20.57 8.45 -1.72
CA ALA A 277 -21.19 7.79 -0.56
C ALA A 277 -20.20 6.92 0.24
N GLU A 278 -19.07 6.51 -0.35
CA GLU A 278 -18.02 5.75 0.32
C GLU A 278 -17.16 6.67 1.22
N GLY A 279 -17.03 7.97 0.87
CA GLY A 279 -16.27 8.96 1.62
C GLY A 279 -17.09 9.75 2.67
N ALA A 280 -18.43 9.67 2.59
CA ALA A 280 -19.35 10.33 3.51
C ALA A 280 -19.59 9.45 4.75
#